data_4cce53d8ccdd5c92241bd73f6a67db86
#
_entry.id   4cce53d8ccdd5c92241bd73f6a67db86
#
_cell.length_a   1.000
_cell.length_b   1.000
_cell.length_c   1.000
_cell.angle_alpha   90.00
_cell.angle_beta   90.00
_cell.angle_gamma   90.00
#
_symmetry.space_group_name_H-M   'P 1'
#
loop_
_entity.id
_entity.type
_entity.pdbx_description
1 polymer ?
#
loop_
_entity_poly.entity_id
_entity_poly.type
_entity_poly.pdbx_seq_one_letter_code
_entity_poly.pdbx_strand_id
1 'polypeptide(L)'
;MTDANTTLKDLILDHDDDLRDLLQVLLRQANRRQMWLMFIDEYGRLGDPLMPMDDYPEDPHEEVEVDDLGPVDQAHLLMHRSGMLREATGNASVVLVWERVGPSTLDDDDRAWASAMADAASSLEVPLRAQFLLHNRGIRQLHPDDYL
;
A
#
# COMPACT_ATOMS: atom_id res chain seq x y z
N MET A 1 -13.83 -29.37 -1.28
CA MET A 1 -12.65 -28.57 -1.70
C MET A 1 -13.02 -27.10 -1.67
N THR A 2 -12.20 -26.29 -1.03
CA THR A 2 -12.42 -24.85 -0.94
C THR A 2 -11.94 -24.18 -2.23
N ASP A 3 -12.69 -23.26 -2.78
CA ASP A 3 -12.22 -22.52 -3.95
C ASP A 3 -11.08 -21.56 -3.58
N ALA A 4 -10.31 -21.12 -4.57
CA ALA A 4 -9.12 -20.31 -4.37
C ALA A 4 -9.43 -18.96 -3.70
N ASN A 5 -10.55 -18.32 -4.05
CA ASN A 5 -10.93 -17.02 -3.49
C ASN A 5 -11.27 -17.12 -2.00
N THR A 6 -12.03 -18.14 -1.63
CA THR A 6 -12.35 -18.40 -0.22
C THR A 6 -11.07 -18.66 0.56
N THR A 7 -10.16 -19.46 -0.02
CA THR A 7 -8.88 -19.78 0.61
C THR A 7 -8.05 -18.51 0.86
N LEU A 8 -7.97 -17.60 -0.12
CA LEU A 8 -7.20 -16.36 0.03
C LEU A 8 -7.76 -15.47 1.13
N LYS A 9 -9.08 -15.34 1.22
CA LYS A 9 -9.75 -14.53 2.25
C LYS A 9 -9.61 -15.13 3.64
N ASP A 10 -9.41 -16.44 3.74
CA ASP A 10 -9.30 -17.14 5.02
C ASP A 10 -7.88 -17.22 5.56
N LEU A 11 -6.87 -16.84 4.74
CA LEU A 11 -5.48 -16.89 5.16
C LEU A 11 -5.17 -15.87 6.25
N ILE A 12 -4.47 -16.32 7.29
CA ILE A 12 -3.98 -15.45 8.34
C ILE A 12 -2.59 -14.96 7.93
N LEU A 13 -2.43 -13.64 7.86
CA LEU A 13 -1.25 -12.99 7.31
C LEU A 13 -0.33 -12.49 8.43
N ASP A 14 0.10 -13.41 9.30
CA ASP A 14 0.90 -13.08 10.48
C ASP A 14 2.33 -12.68 10.12
N HIS A 15 2.88 -13.29 9.07
CA HIS A 15 4.27 -13.06 8.66
C HIS A 15 4.32 -12.32 7.33
N ASP A 16 5.42 -11.61 7.10
CA ASP A 16 5.64 -10.87 5.86
C ASP A 16 5.58 -11.79 4.64
N ASP A 17 6.11 -13.01 4.76
CA ASP A 17 6.09 -13.97 3.66
C ASP A 17 4.67 -14.39 3.30
N ASP A 18 3.79 -14.55 4.29
CA ASP A 18 2.39 -14.90 4.05
C ASP A 18 1.70 -13.80 3.24
N LEU A 19 1.94 -12.55 3.62
CA LEU A 19 1.37 -11.39 2.93
C LEU A 19 1.94 -11.26 1.52
N ARG A 20 3.26 -11.39 1.37
CA ARG A 20 3.90 -11.35 0.06
C ARG A 20 3.35 -12.43 -0.88
N ASP A 21 3.22 -13.66 -0.39
CA ASP A 21 2.74 -14.78 -1.20
C ASP A 21 1.28 -14.57 -1.65
N LEU A 22 0.44 -14.05 -0.76
CA LEU A 22 -0.94 -13.69 -1.10
C LEU A 22 -0.96 -12.64 -2.21
N LEU A 23 -0.16 -11.59 -2.07
CA LEU A 23 -0.11 -10.50 -3.06
C LEU A 23 0.44 -10.98 -4.39
N GLN A 24 1.40 -11.90 -4.38
CA GLN A 24 1.95 -12.47 -5.61
C GLN A 24 0.87 -13.24 -6.39
N VAL A 25 0.05 -14.00 -5.70
CA VAL A 25 -1.06 -14.72 -6.33
C VAL A 25 -2.12 -13.76 -6.85
N LEU A 26 -2.42 -12.71 -6.09
CA LEU A 26 -3.51 -11.78 -6.37
C LEU A 26 -3.16 -10.81 -7.50
N LEU A 27 -1.95 -10.26 -7.50
CA LEU A 27 -1.56 -9.18 -8.41
C LEU A 27 -0.65 -9.63 -9.54
N ARG A 28 0.12 -10.69 -9.34
CA ARG A 28 1.00 -11.33 -10.32
C ARG A 28 2.20 -10.49 -10.74
N GLN A 29 2.01 -9.52 -11.64
CA GLN A 29 3.09 -8.70 -12.18
C GLN A 29 2.55 -7.35 -12.62
N ALA A 30 3.44 -6.38 -12.80
CA ALA A 30 3.05 -5.02 -13.16
C ALA A 30 2.60 -4.93 -14.62
N ASN A 31 1.57 -4.12 -14.87
CA ASN A 31 1.13 -3.79 -16.23
C ASN A 31 0.82 -2.31 -16.42
N ARG A 32 0.81 -1.51 -15.36
CA ARG A 32 0.59 -0.06 -15.41
C ARG A 32 1.12 0.61 -14.15
N ARG A 33 1.19 1.94 -14.16
CA ARG A 33 1.54 2.70 -12.97
C ARG A 33 0.29 2.94 -12.13
N GLN A 34 0.25 2.36 -10.93
CA GLN A 34 -0.83 2.59 -9.97
C GLN A 34 -0.40 2.21 -8.55
N MET A 35 -1.12 2.72 -7.57
CA MET A 35 -0.94 2.31 -6.17
C MET A 35 -2.13 1.48 -5.75
N TRP A 36 -1.88 0.33 -5.12
CA TRP A 36 -2.94 -0.47 -4.52
C TRP A 36 -3.04 -0.15 -3.04
N LEU A 37 -4.21 0.29 -2.60
CA LEU A 37 -4.53 0.47 -1.19
C LEU A 37 -5.27 -0.78 -0.72
N MET A 38 -4.70 -1.43 0.27
CA MET A 38 -5.23 -2.67 0.83
C MET A 38 -5.26 -2.59 2.34
N PHE A 39 -5.99 -3.50 2.97
CA PHE A 39 -6.12 -3.53 4.42
C PHE A 39 -5.94 -4.94 4.95
N ILE A 40 -5.45 -5.02 6.20
CA ILE A 40 -5.50 -6.23 7.01
C ILE A 40 -6.57 -5.98 8.07
N ASP A 41 -7.49 -6.93 8.22
CA ASP A 41 -8.59 -6.79 9.18
C ASP A 41 -8.13 -7.11 10.61
N GLU A 42 -9.04 -7.00 11.57
CA GLU A 42 -8.77 -7.23 12.98
C GLU A 42 -8.40 -8.68 13.30
N TYR A 43 -8.67 -9.60 12.38
CA TYR A 43 -8.35 -11.04 12.54
C TYR A 43 -7.06 -11.44 11.81
N GLY A 44 -6.34 -10.47 11.23
CA GLY A 44 -5.09 -10.73 10.51
C GLY A 44 -5.28 -11.26 9.11
N ARG A 45 -6.44 -11.05 8.52
CA ARG A 45 -6.78 -11.50 7.16
C ARG A 45 -6.90 -10.32 6.21
N LEU A 46 -6.91 -10.62 4.91
CA LEU A 46 -7.14 -9.58 3.89
C LEU A 46 -8.52 -8.96 4.09
N GLY A 47 -8.56 -7.65 4.35
CA GLY A 47 -9.78 -6.89 4.54
C GLY A 47 -10.29 -6.27 3.25
N ASP A 48 -11.47 -5.68 3.32
CA ASP A 48 -12.07 -4.93 2.21
C ASP A 48 -12.03 -3.44 2.56
N PRO A 49 -12.01 -2.56 1.58
CA PRO A 49 -11.91 -2.78 0.14
C PRO A 49 -10.48 -2.99 -0.35
N LEU A 50 -10.35 -3.40 -1.62
CA LEU A 50 -9.10 -3.48 -2.37
C LEU A 50 -9.18 -2.42 -3.46
N MET A 51 -8.35 -1.39 -3.40
CA MET A 51 -8.52 -0.19 -4.24
C MET A 51 -7.29 0.14 -5.07
N PRO A 52 -7.36 -0.03 -6.39
CA PRO A 52 -6.32 0.50 -7.27
C PRO A 52 -6.52 2.00 -7.49
N MET A 53 -5.42 2.76 -7.48
CA MET A 53 -5.43 4.21 -7.70
C MET A 53 -4.40 4.52 -8.79
N ASP A 54 -4.88 4.75 -10.00
CA ASP A 54 -4.01 4.94 -11.16
C ASP A 54 -3.59 6.39 -11.42
N ASP A 55 -4.22 7.35 -10.75
CA ASP A 55 -3.95 8.77 -10.93
C ASP A 55 -3.16 9.41 -9.79
N TYR A 56 -2.44 8.62 -9.00
CA TYR A 56 -1.71 9.23 -7.90
C TYR A 56 -0.60 10.16 -8.44
N PRO A 57 -0.33 11.29 -7.76
CA PRO A 57 0.60 12.30 -8.25
C PRO A 57 2.03 11.77 -8.40
N GLU A 58 2.83 12.41 -9.25
CA GLU A 58 4.23 12.03 -9.44
C GLU A 58 5.09 12.43 -8.25
N ASP A 59 4.82 13.60 -7.66
CA ASP A 59 5.61 14.14 -6.55
C ASP A 59 4.84 14.00 -5.22
N PRO A 60 5.32 13.16 -4.28
CA PRO A 60 4.66 13.00 -2.99
C PRO A 60 4.68 14.27 -2.12
N HIS A 61 5.59 15.20 -2.41
CA HIS A 61 5.76 16.43 -1.64
C HIS A 61 5.08 17.64 -2.28
N GLU A 62 4.40 17.45 -3.40
CA GLU A 62 3.63 18.54 -4.02
C GLU A 62 2.55 19.00 -3.05
N GLU A 63 2.52 20.30 -2.79
CA GLU A 63 1.55 20.89 -1.88
C GLU A 63 0.18 20.98 -2.51
N VAL A 64 -0.83 20.62 -1.74
CA VAL A 64 -2.23 20.74 -2.14
C VAL A 64 -3.01 21.35 -0.98
N GLU A 65 -3.97 22.20 -1.30
CA GLU A 65 -4.84 22.81 -0.29
C GLU A 65 -6.17 22.08 -0.28
N VAL A 66 -6.57 21.60 0.90
CA VAL A 66 -7.83 20.87 1.09
C VAL A 66 -8.63 21.55 2.19
N ASP A 67 -9.93 21.62 2.03
CA ASP A 67 -10.83 22.35 2.92
C ASP A 67 -10.74 21.89 4.38
N ASP A 68 -10.61 20.58 4.60
CA ASP A 68 -10.60 20.02 5.96
C ASP A 68 -9.20 19.93 6.58
N LEU A 69 -8.12 20.07 5.79
CA LEU A 69 -6.75 19.92 6.29
C LEU A 69 -5.88 21.16 6.07
N GLY A 70 -6.31 22.09 5.22
CA GLY A 70 -5.48 23.20 4.80
C GLY A 70 -4.38 22.77 3.83
N PRO A 71 -3.23 23.46 3.82
CA PRO A 71 -2.12 23.08 2.94
C PRO A 71 -1.39 21.85 3.50
N VAL A 72 -1.34 20.79 2.69
CA VAL A 72 -0.64 19.53 3.01
C VAL A 72 0.03 19.03 1.75
N ASP A 73 1.02 18.13 1.89
CA ASP A 73 1.58 17.49 0.70
C ASP A 73 0.72 16.30 0.26
N GLN A 74 0.98 15.79 -0.95
CA GLN A 74 0.20 14.71 -1.52
C GLN A 74 0.27 13.42 -0.70
N ALA A 75 1.45 13.11 -0.16
CA ALA A 75 1.61 11.91 0.68
C ALA A 75 0.78 12.01 1.96
N HIS A 76 0.78 13.18 2.60
CA HIS A 76 -0.03 13.41 3.79
C HIS A 76 -1.52 13.24 3.49
N LEU A 77 -1.98 13.83 2.40
CA LEU A 77 -3.39 13.71 1.98
C LEU A 77 -3.78 12.26 1.74
N LEU A 78 -2.98 11.53 0.95
CA LEU A 78 -3.27 10.13 0.65
C LEU A 78 -3.28 9.25 1.90
N MET A 79 -2.31 9.44 2.79
CA MET A 79 -2.26 8.65 4.02
C MET A 79 -3.40 9.02 4.97
N HIS A 80 -3.75 10.30 5.05
CA HIS A 80 -4.88 10.75 5.86
C HIS A 80 -6.18 10.07 5.40
N ARG A 81 -6.45 10.10 4.09
CA ARG A 81 -7.63 9.46 3.51
C ARG A 81 -7.63 7.93 3.70
N SER A 82 -6.46 7.32 3.56
CA SER A 82 -6.29 5.88 3.81
C SER A 82 -6.60 5.53 5.26
N GLY A 83 -6.13 6.34 6.20
CA GLY A 83 -6.41 6.17 7.62
C GLY A 83 -7.89 6.32 7.96
N MET A 84 -8.56 7.29 7.37
CA MET A 84 -10.00 7.47 7.54
C MET A 84 -10.78 6.26 7.03
N LEU A 85 -10.40 5.74 5.87
CA LEU A 85 -11.05 4.56 5.30
C LEU A 85 -10.80 3.31 6.15
N ARG A 86 -9.58 3.17 6.68
CA ARG A 86 -9.26 2.09 7.61
C ARG A 86 -10.20 2.10 8.82
N GLU A 87 -10.38 3.25 9.43
CA GLU A 87 -11.28 3.39 10.60
C GLU A 87 -12.73 3.13 10.22
N ALA A 88 -13.18 3.70 9.11
CA ALA A 88 -14.57 3.56 8.65
C ALA A 88 -14.94 2.11 8.32
N THR A 89 -13.98 1.31 7.90
CA THR A 89 -14.18 -0.10 7.53
C THR A 89 -13.84 -1.08 8.65
N GLY A 90 -13.32 -0.60 9.78
CA GLY A 90 -12.95 -1.45 10.92
C GLY A 90 -11.71 -2.29 10.69
N ASN A 91 -10.86 -1.92 9.73
CA ASN A 91 -9.61 -2.65 9.46
C ASN A 91 -8.52 -2.27 10.45
N ALA A 92 -7.59 -3.19 10.71
CA ALA A 92 -6.53 -3.01 11.68
C ALA A 92 -5.35 -2.22 11.12
N SER A 93 -4.97 -2.48 9.87
CA SER A 93 -3.79 -1.83 9.28
C SER A 93 -3.92 -1.65 7.77
N VAL A 94 -3.03 -0.82 7.23
CA VAL A 94 -2.95 -0.46 5.80
C VAL A 94 -1.78 -1.21 5.18
N VAL A 95 -1.96 -1.65 3.94
CA VAL A 95 -0.89 -2.18 3.09
C VAL A 95 -0.89 -1.38 1.79
N LEU A 96 0.29 -0.96 1.35
CA LEU A 96 0.46 -0.25 0.09
C LEU A 96 1.26 -1.09 -0.89
N VAL A 97 0.79 -1.17 -2.13
CA VAL A 97 1.53 -1.81 -3.22
C VAL A 97 1.72 -0.80 -4.34
N TRP A 98 2.97 -0.50 -4.63
CA TRP A 98 3.36 0.40 -5.72
C TRP A 98 3.56 -0.44 -6.97
N GLU A 99 2.72 -0.25 -7.97
CA GLU A 99 2.83 -0.99 -9.23
C GLU A 99 3.37 -0.06 -10.32
N ARG A 100 4.41 -0.52 -11.01
CA ARG A 100 4.92 0.16 -12.20
C ARG A 100 5.70 -0.82 -13.06
N VAL A 101 5.65 -0.65 -14.36
CA VAL A 101 6.45 -1.45 -15.29
C VAL A 101 7.93 -1.12 -15.10
N GLY A 102 8.76 -2.14 -14.99
CA GLY A 102 10.20 -1.96 -14.78
C GLY A 102 10.81 -3.07 -13.92
N PRO A 103 12.10 -2.95 -13.61
CA PRO A 103 12.82 -3.97 -12.83
C PRO A 103 12.45 -3.93 -11.34
N SER A 104 12.94 -4.92 -10.59
CA SER A 104 12.72 -4.99 -9.14
C SER A 104 13.54 -3.98 -8.34
N THR A 105 14.54 -3.36 -8.95
CA THR A 105 15.34 -2.31 -8.29
C THR A 105 14.54 -1.03 -8.19
N LEU A 106 14.64 -0.35 -7.03
CA LEU A 106 13.91 0.89 -6.80
C LEU A 106 14.57 2.06 -7.53
N ASP A 107 13.75 2.89 -8.18
CA ASP A 107 14.20 4.17 -8.70
C ASP A 107 13.94 5.29 -7.67
N ASP A 108 14.28 6.52 -8.03
CA ASP A 108 14.13 7.65 -7.12
C ASP A 108 12.66 7.94 -6.78
N ASP A 109 11.76 7.77 -7.75
CA ASP A 109 10.33 7.96 -7.52
C ASP A 109 9.77 6.90 -6.58
N ASP A 110 10.17 5.64 -6.74
CA ASP A 110 9.77 4.55 -5.85
C ASP A 110 10.18 4.87 -4.40
N ARG A 111 11.43 5.30 -4.21
CA ARG A 111 11.95 5.63 -2.87
C ARG A 111 11.26 6.85 -2.28
N ALA A 112 11.02 7.87 -3.09
CA ALA A 112 10.39 9.10 -2.63
C ALA A 112 8.98 8.85 -2.09
N TRP A 113 8.16 8.09 -2.83
CA TRP A 113 6.81 7.77 -2.40
C TRP A 113 6.80 6.85 -1.18
N ALA A 114 7.62 5.79 -1.18
CA ALA A 114 7.65 4.85 -0.06
C ALA A 114 8.09 5.56 1.23
N SER A 115 9.12 6.40 1.16
CA SER A 115 9.60 7.17 2.30
C SER A 115 8.55 8.16 2.79
N ALA A 116 7.94 8.91 1.88
CA ALA A 116 6.94 9.92 2.22
C ALA A 116 5.70 9.30 2.87
N MET A 117 5.26 8.14 2.38
CA MET A 117 4.09 7.46 2.95
C MET A 117 4.41 6.85 4.32
N ALA A 118 5.61 6.33 4.53
CA ALA A 118 6.03 5.85 5.84
C ALA A 118 6.07 7.00 6.86
N ASP A 119 6.60 8.15 6.47
CA ASP A 119 6.64 9.35 7.33
C ASP A 119 5.24 9.86 7.64
N ALA A 120 4.37 9.93 6.64
CA ALA A 120 2.99 10.38 6.82
C ALA A 120 2.21 9.44 7.75
N ALA A 121 2.39 8.13 7.57
CA ALA A 121 1.74 7.13 8.44
C ALA A 121 2.18 7.30 9.89
N SER A 122 3.48 7.51 10.12
CA SER A 122 4.01 7.75 11.45
C SER A 122 3.44 9.02 12.07
N SER A 123 3.43 10.12 11.33
CA SER A 123 2.91 11.41 11.79
C SER A 123 1.43 11.36 12.12
N LEU A 124 0.66 10.64 11.35
CA LEU A 124 -0.80 10.54 11.49
C LEU A 124 -1.23 9.36 12.37
N GLU A 125 -0.27 8.59 12.87
CA GLU A 125 -0.52 7.40 13.68
C GLU A 125 -1.43 6.39 12.96
N VAL A 126 -1.23 6.25 11.66
CA VAL A 126 -1.91 5.24 10.84
C VAL A 126 -1.06 3.97 10.82
N PRO A 127 -1.60 2.82 11.26
CA PRO A 127 -0.83 1.57 11.23
C PRO A 127 -0.57 1.14 9.80
N LEU A 128 0.67 1.29 9.35
CA LEU A 128 1.14 0.84 8.04
C LEU A 128 1.84 -0.50 8.22
N ARG A 129 1.17 -1.58 7.80
CA ARG A 129 1.68 -2.94 8.00
C ARG A 129 2.90 -3.23 7.12
N ALA A 130 2.85 -2.82 5.85
CA ALA A 130 3.92 -3.07 4.90
C ALA A 130 3.73 -2.28 3.62
N GLN A 131 4.81 -2.13 2.87
CA GLN A 131 4.81 -1.60 1.52
C GLN A 131 5.50 -2.60 0.59
N PHE A 132 5.02 -2.70 -0.64
CA PHE A 132 5.54 -3.61 -1.66
C PHE A 132 5.72 -2.88 -2.99
N LEU A 133 6.60 -3.39 -3.82
CA LEU A 133 6.75 -2.99 -5.22
C LEU A 133 6.30 -4.16 -6.10
N LEU A 134 5.30 -3.92 -6.94
CA LEU A 134 4.90 -4.86 -7.99
C LEU A 134 5.60 -4.44 -9.27
N HIS A 135 6.45 -5.31 -9.79
CA HIS A 135 7.31 -5.04 -10.94
C HIS A 135 7.08 -6.07 -12.06
N ASN A 136 7.91 -6.06 -13.09
CA ASN A 136 7.70 -6.91 -14.27
C ASN A 136 7.67 -8.41 -13.98
N ARG A 137 8.33 -8.86 -12.92
CA ARG A 137 8.47 -10.28 -12.61
C ARG A 137 7.76 -10.74 -11.36
N GLY A 138 7.03 -9.84 -10.69
CA GLY A 138 6.33 -10.19 -9.48
C GLY A 138 6.36 -9.10 -8.42
N ILE A 139 6.41 -9.49 -7.16
CA ILE A 139 6.31 -8.58 -6.04
C ILE A 139 7.55 -8.64 -5.14
N ARG A 140 7.93 -7.47 -4.63
CA ARG A 140 9.06 -7.33 -3.71
C ARG A 140 8.62 -6.52 -2.51
N GLN A 141 8.88 -6.98 -1.30
CA GLN A 141 8.64 -6.18 -0.11
C GLN A 141 9.68 -5.07 0.03
N LEU A 142 9.22 -3.89 0.41
CA LEU A 142 10.07 -2.74 0.71
C LEU A 142 10.27 -2.66 2.22
N HIS A 143 11.54 -2.56 2.62
CA HIS A 143 11.91 -2.36 4.02
C HIS A 143 12.43 -0.93 4.20
N PRO A 144 12.46 -0.39 5.43
CA PRO A 144 12.95 0.98 5.64
C PRO A 144 14.31 1.26 5.02
N ASP A 145 15.23 0.28 5.02
CA ASP A 145 16.56 0.44 4.42
C ASP A 145 16.51 0.68 2.90
N ASP A 146 15.43 0.25 2.25
CA ASP A 146 15.29 0.39 0.79
C ASP A 146 14.98 1.82 0.37
N TYR A 147 14.36 2.62 1.24
CA TYR A 147 13.88 3.95 0.88
C TYR A 147 14.37 5.08 1.80
N LEU A 148 15.26 4.77 2.70
CA LEU A 148 15.92 5.80 3.52
C LEU A 148 17.05 6.49 2.79
#